data_336c6e8162baec6f4ddd4697628f03e7
#
_entry.id   336c6e8162baec6f4ddd4697628f03e7
#
_cell.length_a   1.000
_cell.length_b   1.000
_cell.length_c   1.000
_cell.angle_alpha   90.00
_cell.angle_beta   90.00
_cell.angle_gamma   90.00
#
_symmetry.space_group_name_H-M   'P 1'
#
loop_
_entity.id
_entity.type
_entity.pdbx_description
1 polymer ?
#
loop_
_entity_poly.entity_id
_entity_poly.type
_entity_poly.pdbx_seq_one_letter_code
_entity_poly.pdbx_strand_id
1 'polypeptide(L)'
;GLTKNVAFMYADTGIRCNAIAPGFLVSNQNRKLLFNEDGTPTPRTAKILAGTPMGRFVESNELLGGVFFLCDDKAASAITGVVLPIDAGFAAYSGV
;
A
#
# COMPACT_ATOMS: atom_id res chain seq x y z
N GLY A 1 -4.88 -11.86 -10.71
CA GLY A 1 -5.96 -10.93 -10.48
C GLY A 1 -6.19 -9.97 -11.65
N LEU A 2 -7.05 -9.01 -11.40
CA LEU A 2 -7.47 -8.06 -12.44
C LEU A 2 -6.30 -7.28 -13.04
N THR A 3 -5.36 -6.82 -12.22
CA THR A 3 -4.21 -6.04 -12.69
C THR A 3 -3.39 -6.81 -13.72
N LYS A 4 -3.08 -8.06 -13.46
CA LYS A 4 -2.30 -8.88 -14.38
C LYS A 4 -3.07 -9.20 -15.65
N ASN A 5 -4.37 -9.46 -15.56
CA ASN A 5 -5.21 -9.72 -16.73
C ASN A 5 -5.28 -8.51 -17.64
N VAL A 6 -5.53 -7.32 -17.09
CA VAL A 6 -5.59 -6.09 -17.89
C VAL A 6 -4.22 -5.77 -18.51
N ALA A 7 -3.14 -5.93 -17.74
CA ALA A 7 -1.80 -5.71 -18.24
C ALA A 7 -1.50 -6.61 -19.43
N PHE A 8 -1.84 -7.89 -19.34
CA PHE A 8 -1.65 -8.87 -20.42
C PHE A 8 -2.48 -8.52 -21.66
N MET A 9 -3.79 -8.23 -21.45
CA MET A 9 -4.71 -7.97 -22.54
C MET A 9 -4.33 -6.75 -23.39
N TYR A 10 -3.75 -5.74 -22.79
CA TYR A 10 -3.46 -4.46 -23.46
C TYR A 10 -1.96 -4.20 -23.66
N ALA A 11 -1.11 -5.18 -23.41
CA ALA A 11 0.34 -5.01 -23.47
C ALA A 11 0.83 -4.55 -24.85
N ASP A 12 0.22 -5.06 -25.91
CA ASP A 12 0.57 -4.72 -27.29
C ASP A 12 0.03 -3.36 -27.75
N THR A 13 -0.83 -2.73 -26.97
CA THR A 13 -1.41 -1.42 -27.30
C THR A 13 -0.63 -0.26 -26.69
N GLY A 14 0.39 -0.55 -25.90
CA GLY A 14 1.15 0.47 -25.16
C GLY A 14 0.51 0.89 -23.85
N ILE A 15 -0.58 0.26 -23.44
CA ILE A 15 -1.23 0.53 -22.15
C ILE A 15 -0.55 -0.31 -21.07
N ARG A 16 -0.13 0.34 -19.99
CA ARG A 16 0.38 -0.31 -18.79
C ARG A 16 -0.71 -0.31 -17.71
N CYS A 17 -0.78 -1.39 -16.95
CA CYS A 17 -1.71 -1.50 -15.83
C CYS A 17 -0.97 -2.01 -14.61
N ASN A 18 -0.92 -1.20 -13.57
CA ASN A 18 -0.30 -1.54 -12.30
C ASN A 18 -1.25 -1.15 -11.16
N ALA A 19 -0.97 -1.66 -9.98
CA ALA A 19 -1.75 -1.37 -8.79
C ALA A 19 -0.83 -1.06 -7.61
N ILE A 20 -1.34 -0.34 -6.64
CA ILE A 20 -0.71 -0.21 -5.33
C ILE A 20 -1.55 -1.00 -4.32
N ALA A 21 -0.89 -1.59 -3.34
CA ALA A 21 -1.54 -2.27 -2.22
C ALA A 21 -1.15 -1.55 -0.94
N PRO A 22 -1.95 -0.57 -0.48
CA PRO A 22 -1.64 0.15 0.75
C PRO A 22 -1.75 -0.76 1.97
N GLY A 23 -0.92 -0.49 2.96
CA GLY A 23 -1.05 -1.10 4.27
C GLY A 23 -2.16 -0.43 5.09
N PHE A 24 -2.02 -0.49 6.40
CA PHE A 24 -2.97 0.14 7.29
C PHE A 24 -2.72 1.64 7.33
N LEU A 25 -3.76 2.41 6.96
CA LEU A 25 -3.72 3.87 6.91
C LEU A 25 -4.47 4.44 8.11
N VAL A 26 -3.92 5.51 8.68
CA VAL A 26 -4.64 6.33 9.66
C VAL A 26 -5.25 7.52 8.96
N SER A 27 -6.53 7.75 9.19
CA SER A 27 -7.25 8.92 8.72
C SER A 27 -7.98 9.58 9.90
N ASN A 28 -8.47 10.79 9.69
CA ASN A 28 -9.28 11.45 10.70
C ASN A 28 -10.58 10.67 11.02
N GLN A 29 -11.07 9.90 10.05
CA GLN A 29 -12.29 9.11 10.21
C GLN A 29 -12.09 7.89 11.11
N ASN A 30 -10.93 7.21 11.00
CA ASN A 30 -10.70 5.97 11.74
C ASN A 30 -9.84 6.14 12.99
N ARG A 31 -9.30 7.32 13.23
CA ARG A 31 -8.40 7.56 14.37
C ARG A 31 -9.08 7.24 15.71
N LYS A 32 -10.34 7.57 15.85
CA LYS A 32 -11.11 7.30 17.08
C LYS A 32 -11.32 5.81 17.33
N LEU A 33 -11.29 5.00 16.26
CA LEU A 33 -11.44 3.54 16.36
C LEU A 33 -10.11 2.86 16.68
N LEU A 34 -8.99 3.50 16.36
CA LEU A 34 -7.66 2.92 16.48
C LEU A 34 -6.94 3.35 17.75
N PHE A 35 -7.29 4.51 18.29
CA PHE A 35 -6.63 5.06 19.47
C PHE A 35 -7.66 5.39 20.56
N ASN A 36 -7.25 5.18 21.81
CA ASN A 36 -8.02 5.58 22.98
C ASN A 36 -8.00 7.11 23.12
N GLU A 37 -8.86 7.64 23.97
CA GLU A 37 -8.96 9.10 24.22
C GLU A 37 -7.62 9.69 24.71
N ASP A 38 -6.85 8.92 25.45
CA ASP A 38 -5.54 9.33 25.96
C ASP A 38 -4.40 9.22 24.92
N GLY A 39 -4.74 8.84 23.67
CA GLY A 39 -3.76 8.69 22.59
C GLY A 39 -3.06 7.34 22.53
N THR A 40 -3.30 6.44 23.49
CA THR A 40 -2.72 5.11 23.45
C THR A 40 -3.44 4.22 22.43
N PRO A 41 -2.73 3.25 21.80
CA PRO A 41 -3.37 2.34 20.85
C PRO A 41 -4.38 1.42 21.53
N THR A 42 -5.48 1.14 20.84
CA THR A 42 -6.39 0.07 21.24
C THR A 42 -5.69 -1.28 21.10
N PRO A 43 -6.19 -2.37 21.74
CA PRO A 43 -5.60 -3.71 21.59
C PRO A 43 -5.50 -4.14 20.12
N ARG A 44 -6.49 -3.81 19.30
CA ARG A 44 -6.48 -4.10 17.87
C ARG A 44 -5.33 -3.37 17.16
N THR A 45 -5.17 -2.09 17.45
CA THR A 45 -4.10 -1.27 16.86
C THR A 45 -2.72 -1.79 17.27
N ALA A 46 -2.54 -2.13 18.54
CA ALA A 46 -1.28 -2.71 19.01
C ALA A 46 -0.96 -4.01 18.27
N LYS A 47 -1.95 -4.84 17.99
CA LYS A 47 -1.77 -6.09 17.25
C LYS A 47 -1.37 -5.82 15.79
N ILE A 48 -2.01 -4.85 15.14
CA ILE A 48 -1.66 -4.45 13.77
C ILE A 48 -0.21 -3.96 13.72
N LEU A 49 0.18 -3.07 14.64
CA LEU A 49 1.53 -2.53 14.69
C LEU A 49 2.57 -3.59 14.98
N ALA A 50 2.25 -4.57 15.82
CA ALA A 50 3.15 -5.69 16.11
C ALA A 50 3.42 -6.54 14.86
N GLY A 51 2.45 -6.64 13.95
CA GLY A 51 2.61 -7.34 12.68
C GLY A 51 3.15 -6.48 11.54
N THR A 52 3.50 -5.23 11.82
CA THR A 52 4.02 -4.29 10.81
C THR A 52 5.50 -4.03 11.10
N PRO A 53 6.43 -4.51 10.25
CA PRO A 53 7.86 -4.42 10.55
C PRO A 53 8.38 -3.00 10.82
N MET A 54 7.88 -1.97 10.12
CA MET A 54 8.29 -0.60 10.39
C MET A 54 7.63 -0.01 11.65
N GLY A 55 6.70 -0.73 12.26
CA GLY A 55 6.12 -0.37 13.55
C GLY A 55 5.21 0.85 13.53
N ARG A 56 4.67 1.21 12.38
CA ARG A 56 3.82 2.39 12.24
C ARG A 56 2.80 2.21 11.13
N PHE A 57 1.76 3.02 11.17
CA PHE A 57 0.82 3.13 10.07
C PHE A 57 1.45 3.87 8.88
N VAL A 58 0.89 3.62 7.70
CA VAL A 58 1.21 4.37 6.49
C VAL A 58 0.35 5.63 6.46
N GLU A 59 0.93 6.74 6.08
CA GLU A 59 0.19 7.98 5.85
C GLU A 59 -0.19 8.10 4.38
N SER A 60 -1.33 8.75 4.09
CA SER A 60 -1.86 8.83 2.73
C SER A 60 -0.88 9.47 1.75
N ASN A 61 -0.11 10.48 2.17
CA ASN A 61 0.88 11.11 1.31
C ASN A 61 2.05 10.20 0.95
N GLU A 62 2.28 9.13 1.72
CA GLU A 62 3.33 8.16 1.42
C GLU A 62 2.99 7.26 0.22
N LEU A 63 1.73 7.26 -0.22
CA LEU A 63 1.32 6.53 -1.41
C LEU A 63 1.67 7.26 -2.70
N LEU A 64 1.83 8.58 -2.64
CA LEU A 64 1.98 9.42 -3.83
C LEU A 64 3.23 9.10 -4.63
N GLY A 65 4.35 8.85 -3.98
CA GLY A 65 5.60 8.51 -4.67
C GLY A 65 5.47 7.26 -5.55
N GLY A 66 4.82 6.22 -5.02
CA GLY A 66 4.56 5.00 -5.78
C GLY A 66 3.63 5.23 -6.97
N VAL A 67 2.56 6.00 -6.76
CA VAL A 67 1.62 6.35 -7.84
C VAL A 67 2.33 7.15 -8.93
N PHE A 68 3.06 8.18 -8.57
CA PHE A 68 3.78 9.02 -9.55
C PHE A 68 4.82 8.20 -10.31
N PHE A 69 5.55 7.32 -9.64
CA PHE A 69 6.51 6.44 -10.29
C PHE A 69 5.84 5.54 -11.32
N LEU A 70 4.76 4.86 -10.93
CA LEU A 70 4.07 3.93 -11.83
C LEU A 70 3.38 4.65 -12.99
N CYS A 71 2.97 5.91 -12.81
CA CYS A 71 2.37 6.72 -13.87
C CYS A 71 3.40 7.42 -14.77
N ASP A 72 4.68 7.38 -14.41
CA ASP A 72 5.73 8.02 -15.21
C ASP A 72 6.10 7.11 -16.38
N ASP A 73 5.72 7.53 -17.58
CA ASP A 73 5.93 6.75 -18.81
C ASP A 73 7.40 6.55 -19.19
N LYS A 74 8.30 7.34 -18.62
CA LYS A 74 9.74 7.14 -18.80
C LYS A 74 10.32 6.24 -17.72
N ALA A 75 10.06 6.57 -16.46
CA ALA A 75 10.63 5.83 -15.34
C ALA A 75 10.07 4.41 -15.24
N ALA A 76 8.81 4.21 -15.59
CA ALA A 76 8.13 2.93 -15.48
C ALA A 76 7.72 2.34 -16.83
N SER A 77 8.43 2.68 -17.90
CA SER A 77 8.05 2.33 -19.28
C SER A 77 7.90 0.82 -19.51
N ALA A 78 8.67 0.01 -18.81
CA ALA A 78 8.65 -1.45 -18.96
C ALA A 78 7.93 -2.14 -17.78
N ILE A 79 7.23 -1.38 -16.95
CA ILE A 79 6.56 -1.92 -15.76
C ILE A 79 5.06 -2.02 -16.01
N THR A 80 4.56 -3.25 -16.07
CA THR A 80 3.14 -3.52 -16.20
C THR A 80 2.81 -4.83 -15.48
N GLY A 81 1.59 -4.95 -14.95
CA GLY A 81 1.15 -6.13 -14.24
C GLY A 81 1.66 -6.23 -12.79
N VAL A 82 2.22 -5.17 -12.26
CA VAL A 82 2.79 -5.13 -10.92
C VAL A 82 1.75 -4.69 -9.90
N VAL A 83 1.78 -5.33 -8.74
CA VAL A 83 1.11 -4.84 -7.53
C VAL A 83 2.21 -4.43 -6.57
N LEU A 84 2.30 -3.12 -6.27
CA LEU A 84 3.33 -2.55 -5.42
C LEU A 84 2.80 -2.35 -4.00
N PRO A 85 3.26 -3.16 -3.03
CA PRO A 85 2.89 -2.92 -1.64
C PRO A 85 3.54 -1.64 -1.12
N ILE A 86 2.74 -0.80 -0.46
CA ILE A 86 3.21 0.38 0.27
C ILE A 86 2.60 0.26 1.66
N ASP A 87 3.23 -0.55 2.51
CA ASP A 87 2.57 -1.13 3.68
C ASP A 87 3.46 -1.20 4.92
N ALA A 88 4.54 -0.45 4.93
CA ALA A 88 5.50 -0.45 6.04
C ALA A 88 6.04 -1.87 6.37
N GLY A 89 6.06 -2.73 5.36
CA GLY A 89 6.59 -4.09 5.47
C GLY A 89 5.57 -5.15 5.88
N PHE A 90 4.30 -4.80 6.02
CA PHE A 90 3.28 -5.75 6.50
C PHE A 90 3.27 -7.05 5.67
N ALA A 91 3.29 -6.93 4.34
CA ALA A 91 3.25 -8.10 3.45
C ALA A 91 4.54 -8.94 3.50
N ALA A 92 5.64 -8.38 3.98
CA ALA A 92 6.90 -9.10 4.13
C ALA A 92 7.02 -9.86 5.46
N TYR A 93 6.10 -9.60 6.40
CA TYR A 93 6.14 -10.22 7.73
C TYR A 93 5.57 -11.65 7.66
N SER A 94 6.36 -12.61 8.14
CA SER A 94 6.00 -14.02 8.06
C SER A 94 5.20 -14.52 9.27
N GLY A 95 5.05 -13.73 10.32
CA GLY A 95 4.39 -14.14 11.56
C GLY A 95 5.31 -14.85 12.55
N VAL A 96 6.57 -14.94 12.24
CA VAL A 96 7.57 -15.59 13.12
C VAL A 96 8.78 -14.71 13.35
#